data_667d0f2d857e05956c8442bbe46c6c4b
#
_entry.id   667d0f2d857e05956c8442bbe46c6c4b
#
_cell.length_a   1.000
_cell.length_b   1.000
_cell.length_c   1.000
_cell.angle_alpha   90.00
_cell.angle_beta   90.00
_cell.angle_gamma   90.00
#
_symmetry.space_group_name_H-M   'P 1'
#
loop_
_entity.id
_entity.type
_entity.pdbx_description
1 polymer ?
#
loop_
_entity_poly.entity_id
_entity_poly.type
_entity_poly.pdbx_seq_one_letter_code
_entity_poly.pdbx_strand_id
1 'polypeptide(L)'
;MAKPEQGGRTQRGTGAAAAERGAASGARGKGARLSKSDAMARQVQEALRPGQSVELLKELHILTREGGLNQDSRRKLKQVYHLFGFIEKILLQLESSGRTDITLADHGAGKSYLGFIIYDLFFRQREAGTIYGIETRQELVEKSRELAERLGFARMRFLPLTVQQSAQSDALPAQIDVVTALHACDTATDDAIAFGLEKKARAMVLVPCCQAEVAACLRQTKALSL
;
A
#
# COMPACT_ATOMS: atom_id res chain seq x y z
N MET A 1 -30.08 -67.82 3.07
CA MET A 1 -30.31 -68.77 4.18
C MET A 1 -30.25 -67.95 5.44
N ALA A 2 -31.37 -67.78 5.98
CA ALA A 2 -31.94 -68.01 7.26
C ALA A 2 -31.84 -66.91 8.27
N LYS A 3 -32.90 -66.18 8.44
CA LYS A 3 -33.50 -65.74 9.73
C LYS A 3 -33.74 -66.95 10.60
N PRO A 4 -34.05 -66.89 11.93
CA PRO A 4 -35.09 -66.07 12.58
C PRO A 4 -34.68 -65.54 13.99
N GLU A 5 -35.38 -64.58 14.52
CA GLU A 5 -36.60 -64.50 15.35
C GLU A 5 -36.40 -64.42 16.88
N GLN A 6 -37.01 -63.45 17.44
CA GLN A 6 -38.08 -63.31 18.45
C GLN A 6 -37.55 -63.16 19.89
N GLY A 7 -38.07 -62.35 20.65
CA GLY A 7 -39.27 -61.93 21.30
C GLY A 7 -38.88 -61.31 22.64
N GLY A 8 -39.46 -60.37 23.22
CA GLY A 8 -40.79 -60.18 23.64
C GLY A 8 -40.84 -59.59 25.03
N ARG A 9 -41.73 -58.67 25.24
CA ARG A 9 -42.60 -58.44 26.40
C ARG A 9 -42.31 -57.28 27.35
N THR A 10 -43.16 -56.32 27.15
CA THR A 10 -43.88 -55.41 28.08
C THR A 10 -43.69 -55.53 29.59
N GLN A 11 -43.54 -54.37 30.23
CA GLN A 11 -44.32 -54.03 31.41
C GLN A 11 -44.55 -52.54 31.58
N ARG A 12 -45.75 -52.13 31.86
CA ARG A 12 -46.21 -50.78 32.19
C ARG A 12 -45.93 -50.52 33.66
N GLY A 13 -45.54 -49.26 33.99
CA GLY A 13 -45.53 -48.74 35.33
C GLY A 13 -45.87 -47.26 35.32
N THR A 14 -47.08 -47.00 35.80
CA THR A 14 -47.63 -45.65 36.05
C THR A 14 -47.00 -45.00 37.23
N GLY A 15 -46.75 -43.66 37.16
CA GLY A 15 -46.34 -42.90 38.34
C GLY A 15 -46.11 -41.39 38.07
N ALA A 16 -47.18 -40.65 38.27
CA ALA A 16 -47.32 -39.34 38.88
C ALA A 16 -46.40 -38.15 38.48
N ALA A 17 -47.10 -37.12 38.15
CA ALA A 17 -46.62 -35.72 37.91
C ALA A 17 -45.89 -35.07 39.11
N ALA A 18 -44.84 -34.32 38.82
CA ALA A 18 -44.41 -33.18 39.61
C ALA A 18 -43.94 -32.08 38.67
N ALA A 19 -44.69 -30.99 38.67
CA ALA A 19 -44.38 -29.79 37.95
C ALA A 19 -43.33 -28.99 38.71
N GLU A 20 -42.11 -28.92 38.19
CA GLU A 20 -41.15 -27.91 38.62
C GLU A 20 -40.95 -26.87 37.53
N ARG A 21 -41.42 -25.66 37.83
CA ARG A 21 -41.21 -24.44 37.05
C ARG A 21 -39.79 -23.98 37.31
N GLY A 22 -38.84 -24.41 36.50
CA GLY A 22 -37.51 -23.89 36.43
C GLY A 22 -37.51 -22.60 35.63
N ALA A 23 -37.24 -21.48 36.31
CA ALA A 23 -37.10 -20.17 35.72
C ALA A 23 -35.93 -20.18 34.72
N ALA A 24 -36.21 -19.98 33.45
CA ALA A 24 -35.21 -19.66 32.43
C ALA A 24 -34.67 -18.23 32.69
N SER A 25 -33.59 -18.12 33.44
CA SER A 25 -32.84 -16.88 33.54
C SER A 25 -32.13 -16.68 32.21
N GLY A 26 -32.70 -15.81 31.38
CA GLY A 26 -32.10 -15.33 30.18
C GLY A 26 -30.83 -14.56 30.50
N ALA A 27 -29.68 -15.20 30.41
CA ALA A 27 -28.40 -14.54 30.38
C ALA A 27 -28.31 -13.78 29.06
N ARG A 28 -28.82 -12.54 29.05
CA ARG A 28 -28.47 -11.56 28.01
C ARG A 28 -26.96 -11.36 28.13
N GLY A 29 -26.21 -12.00 27.26
CA GLY A 29 -24.78 -11.72 27.08
C GLY A 29 -24.60 -10.23 26.86
N LYS A 30 -24.06 -9.55 27.86
CA LYS A 30 -23.58 -8.17 27.72
C LYS A 30 -22.51 -8.23 26.65
N GLY A 31 -22.83 -7.81 25.44
CA GLY A 31 -21.84 -7.60 24.38
C GLY A 31 -20.75 -6.71 24.97
N ALA A 32 -19.55 -7.26 25.11
CA ALA A 32 -18.39 -6.54 25.63
C ALA A 32 -18.20 -5.29 24.77
N ARG A 33 -18.40 -4.13 25.36
CA ARG A 33 -18.16 -2.84 24.70
C ARG A 33 -16.68 -2.78 24.41
N LEU A 34 -16.30 -2.88 23.13
CA LEU A 34 -14.91 -2.75 22.68
C LEU A 34 -14.29 -1.49 23.29
N SER A 35 -13.06 -1.57 23.75
CA SER A 35 -12.34 -0.38 24.22
C SER A 35 -12.20 0.62 23.07
N LYS A 36 -11.98 1.89 23.38
CA LYS A 36 -11.76 2.92 22.34
C LYS A 36 -10.55 2.56 21.46
N SER A 37 -9.51 1.93 22.02
CA SER A 37 -8.33 1.47 21.29
C SER A 37 -8.66 0.31 20.34
N ASP A 38 -9.49 -0.66 20.78
CA ASP A 38 -9.87 -1.79 19.95
C ASP A 38 -10.78 -1.36 18.80
N ALA A 39 -11.71 -0.43 19.07
CA ALA A 39 -12.56 0.15 18.03
C ALA A 39 -11.73 0.91 16.98
N MET A 40 -10.72 1.67 17.43
CA MET A 40 -9.81 2.38 16.52
C MET A 40 -8.95 1.40 15.70
N ALA A 41 -8.37 0.40 16.34
CA ALA A 41 -7.58 -0.64 15.66
C ALA A 41 -8.40 -1.37 14.59
N ARG A 42 -9.63 -1.76 14.92
CA ARG A 42 -10.55 -2.39 13.98
C ARG A 42 -10.88 -1.49 12.80
N GLN A 43 -11.15 -0.21 13.06
CA GLN A 43 -11.45 0.77 12.01
C GLN A 43 -10.27 0.99 11.06
N VAL A 44 -9.03 0.94 11.58
CA VAL A 44 -7.80 0.98 10.77
C VAL A 44 -7.68 -0.28 9.93
N GLN A 45 -7.83 -1.45 10.56
CA GLN A 45 -7.75 -2.74 9.88
C GLN A 45 -8.73 -2.87 8.70
N GLU A 46 -9.97 -2.38 8.88
CA GLU A 46 -10.99 -2.38 7.83
C GLU A 46 -10.70 -1.42 6.67
N ALA A 47 -9.90 -0.38 6.92
CA ALA A 47 -9.53 0.62 5.92
C ALA A 47 -8.25 0.27 5.15
N LEU A 48 -7.40 -0.61 5.68
CA LEU A 48 -6.13 -1.00 5.09
C LEU A 48 -6.28 -2.21 4.15
N ARG A 49 -5.38 -2.29 3.18
CA ARG A 49 -5.25 -3.50 2.37
C ARG A 49 -4.66 -4.65 3.21
N PRO A 50 -5.03 -5.91 2.92
CA PRO A 50 -4.49 -7.05 3.64
C PRO A 50 -2.96 -7.06 3.66
N GLY A 51 -2.38 -7.23 4.84
CA GLY A 51 -0.93 -7.29 5.03
C GLY A 51 -0.19 -5.95 4.99
N GLN A 52 -0.88 -4.83 4.83
CA GLN A 52 -0.24 -3.51 4.79
C GLN A 52 0.36 -3.11 6.14
N SER A 53 1.54 -2.53 6.12
CA SER A 53 2.28 -2.11 7.31
C SER A 53 1.68 -0.85 7.94
N VAL A 54 1.14 -1.00 9.15
CA VAL A 54 0.67 0.13 9.98
C VAL A 54 1.84 1.03 10.36
N GLU A 55 3.02 0.45 10.63
CA GLU A 55 4.23 1.20 10.98
C GLU A 55 4.67 2.11 9.83
N LEU A 56 4.75 1.57 8.61
CA LEU A 56 5.02 2.37 7.42
C LEU A 56 4.04 3.54 7.30
N LEU A 57 2.76 3.31 7.47
CA LEU A 57 1.74 4.35 7.32
C LEU A 57 1.84 5.44 8.37
N LYS A 58 2.32 5.12 9.58
CA LYS A 58 2.64 6.10 10.62
C LYS A 58 3.86 6.93 10.22
N GLU A 59 4.92 6.31 9.77
CA GLU A 59 6.15 6.99 9.32
C GLU A 59 5.89 7.92 8.13
N LEU A 60 5.02 7.51 7.22
CA LEU A 60 4.57 8.34 6.10
C LEU A 60 3.53 9.40 6.51
N HIS A 61 3.18 9.52 7.79
CA HIS A 61 2.14 10.43 8.28
C HIS A 61 0.79 10.29 7.57
N ILE A 62 0.51 9.10 7.07
CA ILE A 62 -0.80 8.72 6.54
C ILE A 62 -1.72 8.36 7.70
N LEU A 63 -1.24 7.63 8.69
CA LEU A 63 -1.90 7.44 9.98
C LEU A 63 -1.39 8.45 11.00
N THR A 64 -2.16 8.70 12.06
CA THR A 64 -1.66 9.46 13.21
C THR A 64 -0.56 8.67 13.94
N ARG A 65 0.19 9.33 14.83
CA ARG A 65 1.24 8.67 15.63
C ARG A 65 0.70 7.50 16.46
N GLU A 66 -0.54 7.63 16.93
CA GLU A 66 -1.27 6.59 17.68
C GLU A 66 -1.83 5.50 16.76
N GLY A 67 -1.67 5.63 15.44
CA GLY A 67 -2.17 4.70 14.45
C GLY A 67 -3.63 4.90 14.07
N GLY A 68 -4.22 6.04 14.42
CA GLY A 68 -5.62 6.34 14.11
C GLY A 68 -5.84 6.85 12.68
N LEU A 69 -7.08 6.74 12.23
CA LEU A 69 -7.57 7.26 10.95
C LEU A 69 -8.45 8.50 11.20
N ASN A 70 -7.91 9.68 10.96
CA ASN A 70 -8.70 10.90 10.88
C ASN A 70 -9.18 11.15 9.42
N GLN A 71 -9.88 12.26 9.20
CA GLN A 71 -10.42 12.59 7.87
C GLN A 71 -9.32 12.83 6.83
N ASP A 72 -8.22 13.47 7.22
CA ASP A 72 -7.06 13.69 6.34
C ASP A 72 -6.36 12.36 5.98
N SER A 73 -6.16 11.49 6.97
CA SER A 73 -5.65 10.12 6.78
C SER A 73 -6.46 9.32 5.75
N ARG A 74 -7.79 9.38 5.85
CA ARG A 74 -8.67 8.69 4.89
C ARG A 74 -8.54 9.24 3.48
N ARG A 75 -8.42 10.56 3.34
CA ARG A 75 -8.20 11.22 2.04
C ARG A 75 -6.86 10.79 1.43
N LYS A 76 -5.78 10.83 2.21
CA LYS A 76 -4.45 10.38 1.77
C LYS A 76 -4.44 8.92 1.35
N LEU A 77 -5.03 8.02 2.15
CA LEU A 77 -5.15 6.60 1.79
C LEU A 77 -5.90 6.40 0.47
N LYS A 78 -7.03 7.09 0.30
CA LYS A 78 -7.81 6.99 -0.95
C LYS A 78 -6.99 7.41 -2.16
N GLN A 79 -6.23 8.50 -2.07
CA GLN A 79 -5.35 8.97 -3.15
C GLN A 79 -4.24 7.97 -3.45
N VAL A 80 -3.57 7.47 -2.41
CA VAL A 80 -2.51 6.48 -2.53
C VAL A 80 -3.01 5.19 -3.18
N TYR A 81 -4.15 4.66 -2.72
CA TYR A 81 -4.71 3.42 -3.29
C TYR A 81 -5.19 3.60 -4.72
N HIS A 82 -5.70 4.78 -5.05
CA HIS A 82 -6.09 5.09 -6.44
C HIS A 82 -4.87 5.01 -7.36
N LEU A 83 -3.79 5.70 -7.01
CA LEU A 83 -2.56 5.69 -7.79
C LEU A 83 -1.91 4.31 -7.83
N PHE A 84 -1.82 3.63 -6.68
CA PHE A 84 -1.29 2.27 -6.60
C PHE A 84 -2.08 1.31 -7.49
N GLY A 85 -3.41 1.45 -7.58
CA GLY A 85 -4.24 0.59 -8.42
C GLY A 85 -3.93 0.65 -9.92
N PHE A 86 -3.40 1.76 -10.43
CA PHE A 86 -2.89 1.83 -11.80
C PHE A 86 -1.56 1.11 -11.95
N ILE A 87 -0.65 1.35 -11.01
CA ILE A 87 0.69 0.74 -11.01
C ILE A 87 0.60 -0.76 -10.81
N GLU A 88 -0.24 -1.23 -9.89
CA GLU A 88 -0.48 -2.64 -9.62
C GLU A 88 -0.88 -3.42 -10.89
N LYS A 89 -1.77 -2.85 -11.71
CA LYS A 89 -2.17 -3.46 -12.99
C LYS A 89 -0.98 -3.64 -13.94
N ILE A 90 -0.12 -2.64 -14.04
CA ILE A 90 1.10 -2.69 -14.86
C ILE A 90 2.04 -3.78 -14.33
N LEU A 91 2.28 -3.80 -13.03
CA LEU A 91 3.15 -4.80 -12.39
C LEU A 91 2.62 -6.23 -12.59
N LEU A 92 1.32 -6.45 -12.40
CA LEU A 92 0.67 -7.75 -12.65
C LEU A 92 0.73 -8.16 -14.12
N GLN A 93 0.61 -7.22 -15.05
CA GLN A 93 0.77 -7.49 -16.49
C GLN A 93 2.21 -7.90 -16.82
N LEU A 94 3.20 -7.27 -16.22
CA LEU A 94 4.60 -7.66 -16.37
C LEU A 94 4.85 -9.08 -15.82
N GLU A 95 4.32 -9.39 -14.63
CA GLU A 95 4.41 -10.75 -14.06
C GLU A 95 3.76 -11.79 -14.98
N SER A 96 2.56 -11.50 -15.49
CA SER A 96 1.85 -12.43 -16.41
C SER A 96 2.58 -12.65 -17.73
N SER A 97 3.44 -11.71 -18.14
CA SER A 97 4.33 -11.85 -19.30
C SER A 97 5.63 -12.61 -19.01
N GLY A 98 5.77 -13.19 -17.81
CA GLY A 98 6.94 -13.96 -17.37
C GLY A 98 8.06 -13.13 -16.73
N ARG A 99 7.83 -11.84 -16.44
CA ARG A 99 8.82 -11.00 -15.79
C ARG A 99 8.73 -11.16 -14.27
N THR A 100 9.65 -11.88 -13.67
CA THR A 100 9.66 -12.13 -12.20
C THR A 100 10.52 -11.14 -11.43
N ASP A 101 11.62 -10.66 -11.98
CA ASP A 101 12.50 -9.66 -11.37
C ASP A 101 12.24 -8.27 -11.96
N ILE A 102 11.12 -7.66 -11.51
CA ILE A 102 10.67 -6.36 -12.00
C ILE A 102 11.48 -5.25 -11.33
N THR A 103 11.98 -4.32 -12.14
CA THR A 103 12.68 -3.14 -11.68
C THR A 103 11.82 -1.89 -11.82
N LEU A 104 11.68 -1.12 -10.74
CA LEU A 104 10.94 0.14 -10.73
C LEU A 104 11.86 1.27 -10.29
N ALA A 105 11.89 2.38 -11.04
CA ALA A 105 12.55 3.60 -10.64
C ALA A 105 11.53 4.68 -10.30
N ASP A 106 11.57 5.17 -9.07
CA ASP A 106 10.78 6.31 -8.58
C ASP A 106 11.62 7.57 -8.70
N HIS A 107 11.32 8.38 -9.72
CA HIS A 107 12.14 9.52 -10.11
C HIS A 107 11.67 10.79 -9.43
N GLY A 108 12.62 11.57 -8.85
CA GLY A 108 12.25 12.69 -7.99
C GLY A 108 11.53 12.23 -6.73
N ALA A 109 11.99 11.11 -6.16
CA ALA A 109 11.27 10.35 -5.13
C ALA A 109 10.92 11.17 -3.88
N GLY A 110 11.66 12.24 -3.58
CA GLY A 110 11.45 13.02 -2.37
C GLY A 110 11.59 12.14 -1.13
N LYS A 111 10.52 12.00 -0.35
CA LYS A 111 10.43 11.05 0.77
C LYS A 111 10.03 9.63 0.33
N SER A 112 9.98 9.39 -0.98
CA SER A 112 9.61 8.11 -1.61
C SER A 112 8.30 7.48 -1.11
N TYR A 113 7.29 8.29 -0.81
CA TYR A 113 5.99 7.79 -0.35
C TYR A 113 5.44 6.72 -1.29
N LEU A 114 5.48 6.98 -2.60
CA LEU A 114 4.96 6.06 -3.61
C LEU A 114 5.78 4.77 -3.64
N GLY A 115 7.11 4.88 -3.67
CA GLY A 115 8.02 3.73 -3.66
C GLY A 115 7.78 2.81 -2.46
N PHE A 116 7.67 3.38 -1.26
CA PHE A 116 7.39 2.61 -0.04
C PHE A 116 6.03 1.90 -0.09
N ILE A 117 4.98 2.57 -0.56
CA ILE A 117 3.65 1.96 -0.68
C ILE A 117 3.64 0.84 -1.72
N ILE A 118 4.31 1.02 -2.86
CA ILE A 118 4.42 -0.02 -3.89
C ILE A 118 5.20 -1.22 -3.34
N TYR A 119 6.29 -0.97 -2.61
CA TYR A 119 7.06 -2.05 -2.01
C TYR A 119 6.22 -2.84 -1.01
N ASP A 120 5.56 -2.16 -0.08
CA ASP A 120 4.75 -2.77 0.98
C ASP A 120 3.59 -3.61 0.43
N LEU A 121 2.89 -3.08 -0.57
CA LEU A 121 1.68 -3.72 -1.12
C LEU A 121 1.96 -4.74 -2.23
N PHE A 122 3.10 -4.64 -2.90
CA PHE A 122 3.41 -5.52 -4.04
C PHE A 122 4.71 -6.31 -3.83
N PHE A 123 5.85 -5.65 -3.73
CA PHE A 123 7.16 -6.33 -3.74
C PHE A 123 7.46 -7.11 -2.47
N ARG A 124 6.96 -6.69 -1.32
CA ARG A 124 7.25 -7.35 -0.03
C ARG A 124 6.82 -8.82 -0.01
N GLN A 125 5.74 -9.15 -0.69
CA GLN A 125 5.20 -10.50 -0.78
C GLN A 125 5.85 -11.36 -1.87
N ARG A 126 6.86 -10.85 -2.55
CA ARG A 126 7.58 -11.50 -3.65
C ARG A 126 9.04 -11.71 -3.30
N GLU A 127 9.66 -12.70 -3.91
CA GLU A 127 11.08 -13.02 -3.67
C GLU A 127 12.02 -12.11 -4.46
N ALA A 128 11.56 -11.57 -5.59
CA ALA A 128 12.36 -10.76 -6.51
C ALA A 128 11.72 -9.38 -6.75
N GLY A 129 12.42 -8.56 -7.53
CA GLY A 129 12.03 -7.20 -7.87
C GLY A 129 12.66 -6.15 -6.97
N THR A 130 13.05 -5.02 -7.54
CA THR A 130 13.78 -3.94 -6.85
C THR A 130 13.16 -2.59 -7.16
N ILE A 131 13.06 -1.73 -6.14
CA ILE A 131 12.68 -0.32 -6.28
C ILE A 131 13.90 0.56 -6.08
N TYR A 132 14.12 1.47 -7.02
CA TYR A 132 15.16 2.50 -6.97
C TYR A 132 14.50 3.86 -6.75
N GLY A 133 14.70 4.46 -5.59
CA GLY A 133 14.32 5.85 -5.31
C GLY A 133 15.46 6.78 -5.74
N ILE A 134 15.20 7.65 -6.71
CA ILE A 134 16.19 8.60 -7.24
C ILE A 134 15.80 10.00 -6.75
N GLU A 135 16.69 10.63 -5.99
CA GLU A 135 16.45 11.94 -5.38
C GLU A 135 17.79 12.68 -5.26
N THR A 136 17.82 13.95 -5.58
CA THR A 136 19.04 14.76 -5.53
C THR A 136 19.45 15.17 -4.12
N ARG A 137 18.47 15.30 -3.22
CA ARG A 137 18.70 15.76 -1.84
C ARG A 137 19.20 14.62 -0.97
N GLN A 138 20.49 14.64 -0.65
CA GLN A 138 21.17 13.61 0.14
C GLN A 138 20.45 13.30 1.45
N GLU A 139 19.97 14.31 2.17
CA GLU A 139 19.26 14.14 3.44
C GLU A 139 17.98 13.31 3.33
N LEU A 140 17.28 13.39 2.19
CA LEU A 140 16.07 12.61 1.94
C LEU A 140 16.41 11.17 1.55
N VAL A 141 17.49 10.99 0.80
CA VAL A 141 18.03 9.68 0.46
C VAL A 141 18.41 8.90 1.73
N GLU A 142 19.14 9.56 2.65
CA GLU A 142 19.55 8.93 3.92
C GLU A 142 18.36 8.56 4.78
N LYS A 143 17.41 9.47 5.00
CA LYS A 143 16.17 9.18 5.74
C LYS A 143 15.36 8.03 5.13
N SER A 144 15.34 7.95 3.81
CA SER A 144 14.63 6.87 3.13
C SER A 144 15.36 5.53 3.27
N ARG A 145 16.70 5.52 3.25
CA ARG A 145 17.51 4.32 3.54
C ARG A 145 17.27 3.81 4.96
N GLU A 146 17.36 4.70 5.94
CA GLU A 146 17.10 4.37 7.35
C GLU A 146 15.69 3.79 7.56
N LEU A 147 14.69 4.39 6.91
CA LEU A 147 13.32 3.90 6.98
C LEU A 147 13.17 2.51 6.35
N ALA A 148 13.75 2.30 5.17
CA ALA A 148 13.71 1.01 4.49
C ALA A 148 14.40 -0.09 5.32
N GLU A 149 15.54 0.23 5.94
CA GLU A 149 16.27 -0.69 6.82
C GLU A 149 15.44 -1.06 8.06
N ARG A 150 14.85 -0.07 8.76
CA ARG A 150 13.98 -0.32 9.91
C ARG A 150 12.77 -1.19 9.58
N LEU A 151 12.21 -1.04 8.39
CA LEU A 151 11.06 -1.81 7.93
C LEU A 151 11.44 -3.17 7.32
N GLY A 152 12.72 -3.48 7.18
CA GLY A 152 13.20 -4.70 6.53
C GLY A 152 12.94 -4.71 5.01
N PHE A 153 12.86 -3.55 4.35
CA PHE A 153 12.60 -3.43 2.91
C PHE A 153 13.90 -3.54 2.11
N ALA A 154 14.53 -4.70 2.18
CA ALA A 154 15.88 -4.98 1.70
C ALA A 154 16.10 -4.75 0.19
N ARG A 155 15.04 -4.71 -0.61
CA ARG A 155 15.11 -4.51 -2.06
C ARG A 155 14.65 -3.11 -2.48
N MET A 156 14.67 -2.14 -1.56
CA MET A 156 14.61 -0.72 -1.86
C MET A 156 16.01 -0.13 -1.84
N ARG A 157 16.37 0.59 -2.87
CA ARG A 157 17.67 1.27 -3.03
C ARG A 157 17.44 2.74 -3.28
N PHE A 158 18.17 3.59 -2.58
CA PHE A 158 18.02 5.05 -2.71
C PHE A 158 19.33 5.66 -3.18
N LEU A 159 19.27 6.44 -4.25
CA LEU A 159 20.43 6.98 -4.97
C LEU A 159 20.37 8.51 -4.98
N PRO A 160 21.43 9.18 -4.49
CA PRO A 160 21.53 10.64 -4.52
C PRO A 160 22.02 11.11 -5.89
N LEU A 161 21.15 11.02 -6.90
CA LEU A 161 21.49 11.29 -8.29
C LEU A 161 20.56 12.33 -8.90
N THR A 162 21.12 13.16 -9.78
CA THR A 162 20.32 13.94 -10.73
C THR A 162 19.78 13.01 -11.82
N VAL A 163 18.87 13.53 -12.64
CA VAL A 163 18.35 12.79 -13.81
C VAL A 163 19.46 12.36 -14.73
N GLN A 164 20.30 13.31 -15.12
CA GLN A 164 21.42 13.09 -16.05
C GLN A 164 22.40 12.06 -15.49
N GLN A 165 22.72 12.14 -14.20
CA GLN A 165 23.57 11.15 -13.53
C GLN A 165 22.92 9.77 -13.47
N SER A 166 21.61 9.71 -13.20
CA SER A 166 20.89 8.44 -13.08
C SER A 166 20.81 7.66 -14.39
N ALA A 167 20.64 8.36 -15.50
CA ALA A 167 20.58 7.76 -16.82
C ALA A 167 21.88 7.00 -17.16
N GLN A 168 23.03 7.53 -16.76
CA GLN A 168 24.37 6.99 -17.06
C GLN A 168 24.99 6.18 -15.91
N SER A 169 24.28 6.04 -14.78
CA SER A 169 24.83 5.40 -13.58
C SER A 169 24.85 3.89 -13.67
N ASP A 170 25.99 3.28 -13.37
CA ASP A 170 26.13 1.83 -13.19
C ASP A 170 25.43 1.30 -11.92
N ALA A 171 25.00 2.19 -11.02
CA ALA A 171 24.18 1.82 -9.85
C ALA A 171 22.75 1.42 -10.23
N LEU A 172 22.34 1.70 -11.46
CA LEU A 172 21.04 1.33 -12.02
C LEU A 172 21.19 0.29 -13.14
N PRO A 173 20.24 -0.61 -13.29
CA PRO A 173 20.22 -1.53 -14.45
C PRO A 173 20.22 -0.75 -15.77
N ALA A 174 20.74 -1.39 -16.82
CA ALA A 174 20.68 -0.83 -18.18
C ALA A 174 19.23 -0.69 -18.68
N GLN A 175 18.33 -1.52 -18.17
CA GLN A 175 16.89 -1.43 -18.43
C GLN A 175 16.10 -1.37 -17.13
N ILE A 176 15.11 -0.49 -17.07
CA ILE A 176 14.14 -0.38 -15.99
C ILE A 176 12.76 -0.79 -16.54
N ASP A 177 11.99 -1.59 -15.80
CA ASP A 177 10.69 -2.02 -16.30
C ASP A 177 9.62 -0.93 -16.14
N VAL A 178 9.61 -0.25 -15.00
CA VAL A 178 8.62 0.79 -14.70
C VAL A 178 9.30 2.04 -14.16
N VAL A 179 8.95 3.19 -14.71
CA VAL A 179 9.35 4.49 -14.17
C VAL A 179 8.14 5.17 -13.56
N THR A 180 8.27 5.63 -12.33
CA THR A 180 7.27 6.47 -11.67
C THR A 180 7.85 7.84 -11.37
N ALA A 181 7.05 8.89 -11.53
CA ALA A 181 7.40 10.24 -11.10
C ALA A 181 6.14 10.92 -10.56
N LEU A 182 6.09 11.05 -9.22
CA LEU A 182 4.99 11.70 -8.52
C LEU A 182 5.42 13.10 -8.10
N HIS A 183 4.63 14.09 -8.49
CA HIS A 183 4.96 15.51 -8.26
C HIS A 183 6.25 15.99 -8.94
N ALA A 184 6.70 15.32 -9.96
CA ALA A 184 7.71 15.81 -10.88
C ALA A 184 7.03 16.85 -11.80
N CYS A 185 7.19 18.13 -11.48
CA CYS A 185 6.53 19.21 -12.19
C CYS A 185 7.51 19.95 -13.07
N ASP A 186 6.97 20.69 -14.03
CA ASP A 186 7.76 21.43 -15.02
C ASP A 186 8.76 20.49 -15.75
N THR A 187 10.02 20.90 -15.88
CA THR A 187 11.08 20.13 -16.56
C THR A 187 11.35 18.76 -15.92
N ALA A 188 11.04 18.56 -14.65
CA ALA A 188 11.25 17.27 -13.99
C ALA A 188 10.35 16.14 -14.55
N THR A 189 9.20 16.48 -15.15
CA THR A 189 8.39 15.51 -15.90
C THR A 189 9.09 15.10 -17.19
N ASP A 190 9.61 16.07 -17.94
CA ASP A 190 10.33 15.82 -19.20
C ASP A 190 11.59 15.00 -18.95
N ASP A 191 12.28 15.32 -17.87
CA ASP A 191 13.46 14.59 -17.40
C ASP A 191 13.12 13.12 -17.07
N ALA A 192 12.01 12.87 -16.37
CA ALA A 192 11.57 11.52 -16.06
C ALA A 192 11.19 10.73 -17.33
N ILE A 193 10.62 11.39 -18.34
CA ILE A 193 10.34 10.79 -19.66
C ILE A 193 11.65 10.43 -20.36
N ALA A 194 12.59 11.37 -20.43
CA ALA A 194 13.89 11.15 -21.05
C ALA A 194 14.65 9.98 -20.40
N PHE A 195 14.68 9.93 -19.08
CA PHE A 195 15.23 8.80 -18.33
C PHE A 195 14.54 7.47 -18.68
N GLY A 196 13.21 7.47 -18.71
CA GLY A 196 12.45 6.26 -19.05
C GLY A 196 12.72 5.76 -20.46
N LEU A 197 12.86 6.66 -21.44
CA LEU A 197 13.24 6.31 -22.81
C LEU A 197 14.67 5.74 -22.88
N GLU A 198 15.62 6.38 -22.23
CA GLU A 198 17.02 5.94 -22.20
C GLU A 198 17.16 4.56 -21.51
N LYS A 199 16.48 4.35 -20.40
CA LYS A 199 16.43 3.07 -19.68
C LYS A 199 15.47 2.05 -20.31
N LYS A 200 14.91 2.33 -21.50
CA LYS A 200 14.01 1.44 -22.25
C LYS A 200 12.85 0.94 -21.38
N ALA A 201 12.26 1.84 -20.62
CA ALA A 201 11.17 1.49 -19.71
C ALA A 201 9.98 0.90 -20.48
N ARG A 202 9.39 -0.15 -19.93
CA ARG A 202 8.21 -0.81 -20.50
C ARG A 202 6.94 -0.02 -20.19
N ALA A 203 6.93 0.69 -19.06
CA ALA A 203 5.83 1.55 -18.68
C ALA A 203 6.33 2.76 -17.87
N MET A 204 5.60 3.86 -17.98
CA MET A 204 5.83 5.07 -17.20
C MET A 204 4.52 5.53 -16.57
N VAL A 205 4.56 5.92 -15.31
CA VAL A 205 3.42 6.49 -14.58
C VAL A 205 3.83 7.85 -14.03
N LEU A 206 3.42 8.89 -14.72
CA LEU A 206 3.80 10.27 -14.45
C LEU A 206 2.59 11.03 -13.93
N VAL A 207 2.73 11.72 -12.80
CA VAL A 207 1.65 12.48 -12.15
C VAL A 207 2.15 13.90 -11.86
N PRO A 208 2.13 14.79 -12.87
CA PRO A 208 2.42 16.20 -12.63
C PRO A 208 1.29 16.82 -11.81
N CYS A 209 1.66 17.50 -10.71
CA CYS A 209 0.67 18.06 -9.78
C CYS A 209 0.46 19.57 -9.96
N CYS A 210 1.36 20.24 -10.62
CA CYS A 210 1.31 21.68 -10.85
C CYS A 210 2.06 22.06 -12.15
N GLN A 211 1.77 23.24 -12.63
CA GLN A 211 2.49 23.92 -13.70
C GLN A 211 3.01 25.25 -13.15
N ALA A 212 3.89 25.16 -12.16
CA ALA A 212 4.36 26.30 -11.40
C ALA A 212 5.07 27.33 -12.27
N GLU A 213 5.86 26.86 -13.23
CA GLU A 213 6.56 27.70 -14.19
C GLU A 213 5.59 28.46 -15.09
N VAL A 214 4.64 27.77 -15.71
CA VAL A 214 3.57 28.38 -16.52
C VAL A 214 2.78 29.39 -15.71
N ALA A 215 2.39 29.04 -14.48
CA ALA A 215 1.65 29.92 -13.59
C ALA A 215 2.48 31.15 -13.19
N ALA A 216 3.81 31.03 -13.04
CA ALA A 216 4.71 32.14 -12.76
C ALA A 216 4.81 33.08 -13.96
N CYS A 217 5.01 32.54 -15.17
CA CYS A 217 5.04 33.31 -16.40
C CYS A 217 3.74 34.07 -16.62
N LEU A 218 2.58 33.41 -16.45
CA LEU A 218 1.27 34.06 -16.58
C LEU A 218 1.07 35.20 -15.58
N ARG A 219 1.54 35.06 -14.34
CA ARG A 219 1.46 36.14 -13.33
C ARG A 219 2.36 37.32 -13.67
N GLN A 220 3.49 37.12 -14.34
CA GLN A 220 4.40 38.18 -14.77
C GLN A 220 3.89 38.92 -16.00
N THR A 221 3.05 38.29 -16.81
CA THR A 221 2.49 38.90 -18.03
C THR A 221 1.28 39.76 -17.65
N LYS A 222 1.48 41.09 -17.55
CA LYS A 222 0.43 42.09 -17.26
C LYS A 222 -0.74 42.09 -18.28
N ALA A 223 -0.64 41.33 -19.37
CA ALA A 223 -1.63 41.29 -20.44
C ALA A 223 -2.93 40.52 -20.12
N LEU A 224 -3.02 39.89 -18.96
CA LEU A 224 -4.21 39.13 -18.54
C LEU A 224 -5.02 39.80 -17.41
N SER A 225 -4.79 41.08 -17.17
CA SER A 225 -5.75 41.89 -16.38
C SER A 225 -6.86 42.38 -17.33
N LEU A 226 -7.81 41.56 -17.60
CA LEU A 226 -9.14 41.91 -18.09
C LEU A 226 -10.05 42.15 -16.87
#